data_d41cda940f1ab641fd127446cef9b438
#
_entry.id   d41cda940f1ab641fd127446cef9b438
#
_cell.length_a   1.000
_cell.length_b   1.000
_cell.length_c   1.000
_cell.angle_alpha   90.00
_cell.angle_beta   90.00
_cell.angle_gamma   90.00
#
_symmetry.space_group_name_H-M   'P 1'
#
loop_
_entity.id
_entity.type
_entity.pdbx_description
1 polymer ?
#
loop_
_entity_poly.entity_id
_entity_poly.type
_entity_poly.pdbx_seq_one_letter_code
_entity_poly.pdbx_strand_id
1 'polypeptide(L)'
;KTAFITAFSKEFIDKVAPSKSWETEFYNETKAHIFKEIEQDYLTGRTRMTDRPQDINKASSVSFSFFVKGTPFSPERLVHVYDIAGEVFTDNSENEIQKQYEYCQGIVLMIDPFAIPVVRHRCEDKLTPEDIAGIGKADINGIVDSFLNKLREVTGLSDNKMSSVPLAVVIGKIDSAGLIAEIGDSAVRSKMASDPERFNDYYDTQDYLCRRFLYENGMESFLNNVDLKFKENRFFACSAIGHTRDHGQYNPQGVMAPMQWLFGKADPKMAQVWNDFKFNKKVTKMEENMTA
;
A
#
# COMPACT_ATOMS: atom_id res chain seq x y z
N LYS A 1 2.68 -7.24 -3.16
CA LYS A 1 2.63 -6.92 -1.71
C LYS A 1 4.03 -7.07 -1.11
N THR A 2 4.63 -8.25 -1.17
CA THR A 2 5.98 -8.50 -0.61
C THR A 2 7.01 -7.49 -1.10
N ALA A 3 7.03 -7.18 -2.41
CA ALA A 3 7.92 -6.16 -2.97
C ALA A 3 7.72 -4.77 -2.33
N PHE A 4 6.47 -4.37 -2.10
CA PHE A 4 6.17 -3.11 -1.43
C PHE A 4 6.69 -3.07 0.01
N ILE A 5 6.44 -4.14 0.78
CA ILE A 5 6.89 -4.23 2.18
C ILE A 5 8.41 -4.24 2.25
N THR A 6 9.09 -4.98 1.37
CA THR A 6 10.55 -5.02 1.30
C THR A 6 11.12 -3.66 0.92
N ALA A 7 10.57 -3.01 -0.10
CA ALA A 7 11.01 -1.68 -0.53
C ALA A 7 10.80 -0.63 0.57
N PHE A 8 9.64 -0.64 1.22
CA PHE A 8 9.37 0.23 2.36
C PHE A 8 10.38 0.00 3.49
N SER A 9 10.56 -1.26 3.93
CA SER A 9 11.46 -1.57 5.04
C SER A 9 12.88 -1.17 4.72
N LYS A 10 13.36 -1.43 3.49
CA LYS A 10 14.69 -1.01 3.04
C LYS A 10 14.86 0.51 3.06
N GLU A 11 13.96 1.23 2.40
CA GLU A 11 14.03 2.70 2.34
C GLU A 11 13.93 3.32 3.75
N PHE A 12 13.11 2.74 4.62
CA PHE A 12 12.99 3.21 6.00
C PHE A 12 14.28 2.98 6.80
N ILE A 13 14.81 1.75 6.77
CA ILE A 13 16.01 1.36 7.52
C ILE A 13 17.26 2.05 7.00
N ASP A 14 17.43 2.12 5.68
CA ASP A 14 18.68 2.62 5.08
C ASP A 14 18.71 4.15 4.91
N LYS A 15 17.56 4.81 4.79
CA LYS A 15 17.50 6.24 4.49
C LYS A 15 16.78 7.06 5.55
N VAL A 16 15.53 6.68 5.90
CA VAL A 16 14.73 7.50 6.81
C VAL A 16 15.30 7.47 8.22
N ALA A 17 15.47 6.30 8.81
CA ALA A 17 15.93 6.18 10.18
C ALA A 17 17.30 6.83 10.39
N PRO A 18 18.35 6.58 9.56
CA PRO A 18 19.62 7.27 9.70
C PRO A 18 19.53 8.79 9.53
N SER A 19 18.71 9.28 8.59
CA SER A 19 18.53 10.74 8.38
C SER A 19 17.94 11.46 9.59
N LYS A 20 17.23 10.73 10.45
CA LYS A 20 16.62 11.21 11.69
C LYS A 20 17.44 10.83 12.95
N SER A 21 18.59 10.20 12.79
CA SER A 21 19.38 9.64 13.88
C SER A 21 18.61 8.61 14.72
N TRP A 22 17.76 7.82 14.06
CA TRP A 22 17.09 6.68 14.67
C TRP A 22 17.86 5.41 14.39
N GLU A 23 17.83 4.50 15.35
CA GLU A 23 18.36 3.16 15.20
C GLU A 23 17.23 2.19 14.88
N THR A 24 17.52 1.21 14.02
CA THR A 24 16.57 0.15 13.68
C THR A 24 17.21 -1.20 13.93
N GLU A 25 16.45 -2.12 14.51
CA GLU A 25 16.89 -3.47 14.82
C GLU A 25 15.77 -4.47 14.50
N PHE A 26 16.06 -5.48 13.71
CA PHE A 26 15.07 -6.54 13.44
C PHE A 26 14.75 -7.32 14.73
N TYR A 27 13.45 -7.53 14.96
CA TYR A 27 12.97 -8.29 16.11
C TYR A 27 13.37 -9.77 16.06
N ASN A 28 13.59 -10.34 14.85
CA ASN A 28 13.87 -11.75 14.66
C ASN A 28 14.97 -11.92 13.58
N GLU A 29 16.07 -12.58 13.94
CA GLU A 29 17.23 -12.79 13.05
C GLU A 29 16.89 -13.62 11.81
N THR A 30 16.03 -14.65 11.94
CA THR A 30 15.60 -15.46 10.80
C THR A 30 14.84 -14.63 9.79
N LYS A 31 13.95 -13.72 10.26
CA LYS A 31 13.22 -12.80 9.41
C LYS A 31 14.14 -11.74 8.78
N ALA A 32 15.16 -11.30 9.50
CA ALA A 32 16.20 -10.41 8.97
C ALA A 32 16.97 -11.06 7.81
N HIS A 33 17.27 -12.36 7.93
CA HIS A 33 17.94 -13.10 6.87
C HIS A 33 17.07 -13.23 5.62
N ILE A 34 15.80 -13.63 5.78
CA ILE A 34 14.83 -13.69 4.67
C ILE A 34 14.67 -12.32 3.99
N PHE A 35 14.59 -11.26 4.78
CA PHE A 35 14.53 -9.89 4.25
C PHE A 35 15.73 -9.58 3.35
N LYS A 36 16.94 -9.86 3.83
CA LYS A 36 18.19 -9.62 3.07
C LYS A 36 18.25 -10.42 1.76
N GLU A 37 17.78 -11.67 1.76
CA GLU A 37 17.71 -12.47 0.54
C GLU A 37 16.76 -11.84 -0.51
N ILE A 38 15.56 -11.43 -0.08
CA ILE A 38 14.58 -10.78 -0.98
C ILE A 38 15.12 -9.45 -1.48
N GLU A 39 15.73 -8.65 -0.60
CA GLU A 39 16.37 -7.40 -0.92
C GLU A 39 17.45 -7.58 -1.99
N GLN A 40 18.32 -8.59 -1.81
CA GLN A 40 19.41 -8.89 -2.75
C GLN A 40 18.88 -9.28 -4.13
N ASP A 41 17.78 -10.04 -4.19
CA ASP A 41 17.14 -10.36 -5.47
C ASP A 41 16.66 -9.09 -6.20
N TYR A 42 16.00 -8.17 -5.50
CA TYR A 42 15.56 -6.92 -6.11
C TYR A 42 16.72 -6.01 -6.54
N LEU A 43 17.77 -5.92 -5.73
CA LEU A 43 18.97 -5.15 -6.07
C LEU A 43 19.72 -5.71 -7.29
N THR A 44 19.67 -7.03 -7.50
CA THR A 44 20.28 -7.69 -8.66
C THR A 44 19.35 -7.76 -9.87
N GLY A 45 18.17 -7.14 -9.80
CA GLY A 45 17.20 -7.12 -10.89
C GLY A 45 16.42 -8.42 -11.07
N ARG A 46 16.50 -9.33 -10.11
CA ARG A 46 15.71 -10.56 -10.12
C ARG A 46 14.35 -10.30 -9.47
N THR A 47 13.30 -10.50 -10.23
CA THR A 47 11.93 -10.51 -9.67
C THR A 47 11.58 -11.94 -9.31
N ARG A 48 11.57 -12.27 -8.02
CA ARG A 48 10.98 -13.54 -7.59
C ARG A 48 9.47 -13.49 -7.80
N MET A 49 8.93 -14.38 -8.64
CA MET A 49 7.59 -14.87 -8.39
C MET A 49 7.67 -15.67 -7.09
N THR A 50 7.15 -15.11 -6.01
CA THR A 50 6.99 -15.88 -4.78
C THR A 50 6.07 -17.05 -5.12
N ASP A 51 6.60 -18.29 -5.05
CA ASP A 51 5.79 -19.49 -5.10
C ASP A 51 4.67 -19.29 -4.08
N ARG A 52 3.42 -19.28 -4.55
CA ARG A 52 2.27 -19.16 -3.65
C ARG A 52 2.35 -20.37 -2.71
N PRO A 53 2.44 -20.19 -1.39
CA PRO A 53 2.43 -21.31 -0.51
C PRO A 53 1.15 -22.11 -0.77
N GLN A 54 1.28 -23.40 -1.10
CA GLN A 54 0.12 -24.29 -1.26
C GLN A 54 -0.62 -24.51 0.06
N ASP A 55 -0.01 -24.12 1.16
CA ASP A 55 -0.55 -24.22 2.51
C ASP A 55 -0.90 -22.84 3.04
N ILE A 56 -2.18 -22.57 3.22
CA ILE A 56 -2.72 -21.29 3.73
C ILE A 56 -2.11 -20.94 5.09
N ASN A 57 -1.77 -21.95 5.91
CA ASN A 57 -1.10 -21.75 7.19
C ASN A 57 0.36 -21.28 7.05
N LYS A 58 0.99 -21.45 5.88
CA LYS A 58 2.31 -20.90 5.55
C LYS A 58 2.24 -19.55 4.85
N ALA A 59 1.07 -19.13 4.39
CA ALA A 59 0.87 -17.84 3.69
C ALA A 59 1.10 -16.60 4.58
N SER A 60 1.11 -16.77 5.91
CA SER A 60 1.45 -15.71 6.87
C SER A 60 2.96 -15.45 7.00
N SER A 61 3.78 -16.00 6.12
CA SER A 61 5.21 -16.15 6.33
C SER A 61 6.05 -14.88 6.13
N VAL A 62 5.55 -13.87 5.42
CA VAL A 62 6.33 -12.67 5.15
C VAL A 62 5.83 -11.51 6.00
N SER A 63 6.11 -11.58 7.30
CA SER A 63 5.96 -10.42 8.20
C SER A 63 7.33 -9.89 8.55
N PHE A 64 7.49 -8.58 8.51
CA PHE A 64 8.70 -7.91 8.97
C PHE A 64 8.40 -7.16 10.25
N SER A 65 9.28 -7.34 11.24
CA SER A 65 9.19 -6.65 12.52
C SER A 65 10.54 -6.06 12.87
N PHE A 66 10.55 -4.79 13.18
CA PHE A 66 11.76 -4.10 13.63
C PHE A 66 11.44 -3.05 14.69
N PHE A 67 12.37 -2.86 15.58
CA PHE A 67 12.33 -1.76 16.53
C PHE A 67 12.81 -0.47 15.89
N VAL A 68 12.21 0.64 16.30
CA VAL A 68 12.71 1.99 16.05
C VAL A 68 13.08 2.57 17.42
N LYS A 69 14.37 2.90 17.58
CA LYS A 69 14.99 3.35 18.82
C LYS A 69 15.56 4.75 18.66
N GLY A 70 15.86 5.37 19.79
CA GLY A 70 16.45 6.71 19.82
C GLY A 70 15.42 7.80 20.17
N THR A 71 15.90 9.04 20.29
CA THR A 71 15.02 10.17 20.56
C THR A 71 14.20 10.49 19.31
N PRO A 72 12.90 10.74 19.39
CA PRO A 72 12.10 10.95 20.63
C PRO A 72 11.37 9.70 21.13
N PHE A 73 11.75 8.51 20.72
CA PHE A 73 11.03 7.27 21.03
C PHE A 73 11.44 6.72 22.40
N SER A 74 10.68 7.09 23.42
CA SER A 74 10.73 6.48 24.74
C SER A 74 9.28 6.23 25.20
N PRO A 75 8.85 4.96 25.31
CA PRO A 75 9.55 3.72 24.96
C PRO A 75 9.80 3.55 23.45
N GLU A 76 10.66 2.60 23.10
CA GLU A 76 10.92 2.18 21.71
C GLU A 76 9.63 1.79 20.99
N ARG A 77 9.62 1.90 19.66
CA ARG A 77 8.48 1.48 18.83
C ARG A 77 8.77 0.18 18.12
N LEU A 78 7.90 -0.79 18.26
CA LEU A 78 7.89 -1.98 17.42
C LEU A 78 7.03 -1.71 16.21
N VAL A 79 7.64 -1.69 15.03
CA VAL A 79 6.93 -1.68 13.77
C VAL A 79 6.75 -3.13 13.33
N HIS A 80 5.50 -3.52 13.12
CA HIS A 80 5.16 -4.85 12.64
C HIS A 80 4.30 -4.74 11.40
N VAL A 81 4.78 -5.29 10.27
CA VAL A 81 4.09 -5.27 8.99
C VAL A 81 3.75 -6.70 8.59
N TYR A 82 2.46 -6.99 8.46
CA TYR A 82 1.95 -8.29 8.02
C TYR A 82 1.67 -8.29 6.53
N ASP A 83 2.21 -9.27 5.80
CA ASP A 83 1.79 -9.56 4.43
C ASP A 83 0.68 -10.62 4.45
N ILE A 84 -0.56 -10.17 4.32
CA ILE A 84 -1.72 -11.06 4.33
C ILE A 84 -2.16 -11.30 2.89
N ALA A 85 -2.23 -12.56 2.49
CA ALA A 85 -2.73 -12.94 1.17
C ALA A 85 -4.23 -12.62 1.06
N GLY A 86 -4.66 -12.07 -0.09
CA GLY A 86 -6.08 -11.72 -0.31
C GLY A 86 -7.01 -12.93 -0.22
N GLU A 87 -6.52 -14.10 -0.58
CA GLU A 87 -7.26 -15.38 -0.53
C GLU A 87 -7.62 -15.81 0.92
N VAL A 88 -6.86 -15.37 1.92
CA VAL A 88 -7.16 -15.64 3.33
C VAL A 88 -8.47 -14.99 3.78
N PHE A 89 -8.90 -13.91 3.12
CA PHE A 89 -10.17 -13.24 3.43
C PHE A 89 -11.39 -13.98 2.90
N THR A 90 -11.21 -14.91 1.97
CA THR A 90 -12.32 -15.68 1.38
C THR A 90 -12.57 -16.98 2.10
N ASP A 91 -11.66 -17.40 2.99
CA ASP A 91 -11.79 -18.64 3.75
C ASP A 91 -12.33 -18.38 5.17
N ASN A 92 -13.38 -19.13 5.57
CA ASN A 92 -14.01 -19.00 6.89
C ASN A 92 -13.25 -19.71 8.04
N SER A 93 -11.98 -20.09 7.81
CA SER A 93 -11.18 -20.72 8.86
C SER A 93 -10.84 -19.71 9.97
N GLU A 94 -11.15 -20.08 11.21
CA GLU A 94 -10.73 -19.40 12.44
C GLU A 94 -9.21 -19.57 12.61
N ASN A 95 -8.42 -18.71 11.99
CA ASN A 95 -6.98 -18.77 12.09
C ASN A 95 -6.44 -17.71 13.05
N GLU A 96 -5.27 -17.96 13.63
CA GLU A 96 -4.51 -17.00 14.47
C GLU A 96 -4.30 -15.63 13.79
N ILE A 97 -4.37 -15.59 12.46
CA ILE A 97 -4.34 -14.35 11.64
C ILE A 97 -5.49 -13.42 12.02
N GLN A 98 -6.65 -13.92 12.44
CA GLN A 98 -7.79 -13.08 12.82
C GLN A 98 -7.50 -12.24 14.07
N LYS A 99 -6.72 -12.74 15.02
CA LYS A 99 -6.33 -12.01 16.23
C LYS A 99 -5.44 -10.80 15.92
N GLN A 100 -4.76 -10.78 14.78
CA GLN A 100 -3.89 -9.68 14.37
C GLN A 100 -4.69 -8.43 14.01
N TYR A 101 -5.96 -8.57 13.60
CA TYR A 101 -6.82 -7.43 13.29
C TYR A 101 -7.21 -6.60 14.53
N GLU A 102 -7.25 -7.23 15.72
CA GLU A 102 -7.56 -6.53 16.98
C GLU A 102 -6.54 -5.43 17.28
N TYR A 103 -5.30 -5.62 16.84
CA TYR A 103 -4.18 -4.72 17.11
C TYR A 103 -3.77 -3.90 15.89
N CYS A 104 -4.52 -3.99 14.79
CA CYS A 104 -4.21 -3.31 13.56
C CYS A 104 -4.38 -1.79 13.72
N GLN A 105 -3.31 -1.03 13.54
CA GLN A 105 -3.30 0.43 13.64
C GLN A 105 -3.37 1.13 12.28
N GLY A 106 -3.25 0.40 11.20
CA GLY A 106 -3.36 0.91 9.83
C GLY A 106 -3.36 -0.20 8.80
N ILE A 107 -3.96 0.06 7.67
CA ILE A 107 -4.14 -0.92 6.59
C ILE A 107 -3.56 -0.36 5.31
N VAL A 108 -2.77 -1.17 4.61
CA VAL A 108 -2.36 -0.93 3.23
C VAL A 108 -3.09 -1.91 2.33
N LEU A 109 -3.99 -1.40 1.49
CA LEU A 109 -4.64 -2.19 0.44
C LEU A 109 -3.89 -1.99 -0.87
N MET A 110 -3.16 -3.01 -1.29
CA MET A 110 -2.44 -2.99 -2.57
C MET A 110 -3.36 -3.41 -3.71
N ILE A 111 -3.53 -2.52 -4.69
CA ILE A 111 -4.23 -2.79 -5.94
C ILE A 111 -3.21 -3.07 -7.05
N ASP A 112 -3.33 -4.23 -7.68
CA ASP A 112 -2.71 -4.49 -8.98
C ASP A 112 -3.61 -3.89 -10.06
N PRO A 113 -3.18 -2.83 -10.78
CA PRO A 113 -4.02 -2.18 -11.78
C PRO A 113 -4.44 -3.14 -12.90
N PHE A 114 -3.62 -4.14 -13.20
CA PHE A 114 -3.93 -5.14 -14.25
C PHE A 114 -4.93 -6.22 -13.79
N ALA A 115 -5.27 -6.28 -12.49
CA ALA A 115 -6.41 -7.07 -12.03
C ALA A 115 -7.75 -6.43 -12.41
N ILE A 116 -7.76 -5.13 -12.76
CA ILE A 116 -8.93 -4.42 -13.28
C ILE A 116 -9.10 -4.77 -14.77
N PRO A 117 -10.22 -5.42 -15.18
CA PRO A 117 -10.37 -5.94 -16.54
C PRO A 117 -10.19 -4.88 -17.63
N VAL A 118 -10.73 -3.67 -17.42
CA VAL A 118 -10.62 -2.56 -18.40
C VAL A 118 -9.18 -2.12 -18.58
N VAL A 119 -8.41 -1.98 -17.48
CA VAL A 119 -6.99 -1.61 -17.53
C VAL A 119 -6.18 -2.70 -18.20
N ARG A 120 -6.42 -3.96 -17.85
CA ARG A 120 -5.73 -5.11 -18.47
C ARG A 120 -5.95 -5.14 -19.96
N HIS A 121 -7.19 -5.04 -20.43
CA HIS A 121 -7.51 -5.05 -21.86
C HIS A 121 -6.84 -3.89 -22.61
N ARG A 122 -6.88 -2.68 -22.02
CA ARG A 122 -6.23 -1.48 -22.59
C ARG A 122 -4.70 -1.60 -22.71
N CYS A 123 -4.09 -2.40 -21.84
CA CYS A 123 -2.64 -2.55 -21.76
C CYS A 123 -2.12 -3.90 -22.32
N GLU A 124 -2.99 -4.72 -22.90
CA GLU A 124 -2.67 -6.11 -23.28
C GLU A 124 -1.47 -6.21 -24.22
N ASP A 125 -1.32 -5.29 -25.14
CA ASP A 125 -0.19 -5.21 -26.09
C ASP A 125 1.15 -4.83 -25.44
N LYS A 126 1.13 -4.34 -24.21
CA LYS A 126 2.30 -3.89 -23.44
C LYS A 126 2.68 -4.85 -22.32
N LEU A 127 1.82 -5.82 -22.01
CA LEU A 127 2.05 -6.80 -20.96
C LEU A 127 2.70 -8.05 -21.53
N THR A 128 3.70 -8.57 -20.81
CA THR A 128 4.30 -9.86 -21.16
C THR A 128 3.41 -11.03 -20.71
N PRO A 129 3.57 -12.24 -21.25
CA PRO A 129 2.88 -13.44 -20.75
C PRO A 129 3.11 -13.67 -19.24
N GLU A 130 4.30 -13.36 -18.75
CA GLU A 130 4.68 -13.45 -17.34
C GLU A 130 3.93 -12.42 -16.50
N ASP A 131 3.78 -11.18 -16.99
CA ASP A 131 2.98 -10.14 -16.34
C ASP A 131 1.53 -10.62 -16.18
N ILE A 132 0.96 -11.17 -17.25
CA ILE A 132 -0.42 -11.69 -17.28
C ILE A 132 -0.58 -12.88 -16.32
N ALA A 133 0.39 -13.80 -16.30
CA ALA A 133 0.36 -14.95 -15.39
C ALA A 133 0.43 -14.54 -13.90
N GLY A 134 1.11 -13.43 -13.61
CA GLY A 134 1.25 -12.86 -12.26
C GLY A 134 0.05 -12.06 -11.78
N ILE A 135 -0.97 -11.80 -12.63
CA ILE A 135 -2.15 -11.02 -12.24
C ILE A 135 -3.03 -11.84 -11.28
N GLY A 136 -3.38 -11.25 -10.15
CA GLY A 136 -4.35 -11.83 -9.23
C GLY A 136 -5.73 -11.98 -9.89
N LYS A 137 -6.38 -13.15 -9.69
CA LYS A 137 -7.71 -13.42 -10.25
C LYS A 137 -8.84 -13.02 -9.29
N ALA A 138 -8.49 -12.54 -8.09
CA ALA A 138 -9.47 -12.24 -7.06
C ALA A 138 -10.24 -10.94 -7.37
N ASP A 139 -11.54 -10.97 -7.12
CA ASP A 139 -12.39 -9.77 -7.18
C ASP A 139 -11.99 -8.78 -6.08
N ILE A 140 -11.54 -7.59 -6.49
CA ILE A 140 -11.10 -6.53 -5.57
C ILE A 140 -12.24 -6.10 -4.64
N ASN A 141 -13.46 -6.00 -5.16
CA ASN A 141 -14.64 -5.63 -4.35
C ASN A 141 -14.94 -6.71 -3.30
N GLY A 142 -14.93 -7.97 -3.71
CA GLY A 142 -15.14 -9.10 -2.81
C GLY A 142 -14.06 -9.19 -1.71
N ILE A 143 -12.81 -8.91 -2.02
CA ILE A 143 -11.73 -8.85 -1.04
C ILE A 143 -11.99 -7.77 0.00
N VAL A 144 -12.36 -6.56 -0.43
CA VAL A 144 -12.63 -5.44 0.48
C VAL A 144 -13.83 -5.73 1.38
N ASP A 145 -14.89 -6.28 0.83
CA ASP A 145 -16.08 -6.64 1.61
C ASP A 145 -15.79 -7.74 2.63
N SER A 146 -15.08 -8.78 2.23
CA SER A 146 -14.68 -9.87 3.12
C SER A 146 -13.74 -9.38 4.23
N PHE A 147 -12.76 -8.55 3.89
CA PHE A 147 -11.86 -7.93 4.85
C PHE A 147 -12.62 -7.08 5.88
N LEU A 148 -13.53 -6.24 5.42
CA LEU A 148 -14.32 -5.36 6.29
C LEU A 148 -15.24 -6.14 7.22
N ASN A 149 -15.86 -7.21 6.72
CA ASN A 149 -16.70 -8.07 7.55
C ASN A 149 -15.87 -8.72 8.67
N LYS A 150 -14.68 -9.23 8.36
CA LYS A 150 -13.76 -9.76 9.37
C LYS A 150 -13.27 -8.70 10.36
N LEU A 151 -12.92 -7.51 9.88
CA LEU A 151 -12.51 -6.40 10.74
C LEU A 151 -13.64 -6.01 11.71
N ARG A 152 -14.89 -5.98 11.26
CA ARG A 152 -16.06 -5.71 12.10
C ARG A 152 -16.31 -6.78 13.13
N GLU A 153 -16.24 -8.04 12.73
CA GLU A 153 -16.40 -9.18 13.62
C GLU A 153 -15.40 -9.12 14.78
N VAL A 154 -14.13 -8.92 14.47
CA VAL A 154 -13.04 -8.90 15.46
C VAL A 154 -13.08 -7.64 16.33
N THR A 155 -13.40 -6.48 15.76
CA THR A 155 -13.42 -5.20 16.50
C THR A 155 -14.76 -4.90 17.18
N GLY A 156 -15.77 -5.75 16.99
CA GLY A 156 -17.14 -5.50 17.49
C GLY A 156 -17.79 -4.26 16.87
N LEU A 157 -17.34 -3.82 15.70
CA LEU A 157 -17.85 -2.65 15.04
C LEU A 157 -19.21 -2.97 14.38
N SER A 158 -20.26 -2.24 14.76
CA SER A 158 -21.59 -2.42 14.17
C SER A 158 -21.60 -2.03 12.67
N ASP A 159 -22.48 -2.67 11.89
CA ASP A 159 -22.56 -2.52 10.42
C ASP A 159 -22.73 -1.08 9.93
N ASN A 160 -23.34 -0.23 10.74
CA ASN A 160 -23.61 1.16 10.41
C ASN A 160 -22.50 2.13 10.82
N LYS A 161 -21.40 1.63 11.40
CA LYS A 161 -20.27 2.49 11.80
C LYS A 161 -19.09 2.34 10.83
N MET A 162 -18.45 3.48 10.55
CA MET A 162 -17.20 3.51 9.81
C MET A 162 -16.04 3.02 10.67
N SER A 163 -15.11 2.29 10.07
CA SER A 163 -13.86 1.92 10.73
C SER A 163 -13.03 3.17 11.04
N SER A 164 -12.48 3.24 12.24
CA SER A 164 -11.50 4.28 12.63
C SER A 164 -10.07 3.92 12.26
N VAL A 165 -9.81 2.65 11.85
CA VAL A 165 -8.50 2.23 11.37
C VAL A 165 -8.25 2.89 10.00
N PRO A 166 -7.16 3.66 9.83
CA PRO A 166 -6.87 4.34 8.58
C PRO A 166 -6.51 3.35 7.47
N LEU A 167 -7.00 3.63 6.26
CA LEU A 167 -6.77 2.83 5.06
C LEU A 167 -5.96 3.60 4.03
N ALA A 168 -4.77 3.12 3.70
CA ALA A 168 -4.02 3.54 2.53
C ALA A 168 -4.30 2.59 1.36
N VAL A 169 -4.96 3.07 0.32
CA VAL A 169 -5.13 2.34 -0.94
C VAL A 169 -3.96 2.67 -1.84
N VAL A 170 -3.20 1.67 -2.24
CA VAL A 170 -1.97 1.87 -3.02
C VAL A 170 -2.07 1.15 -4.36
N ILE A 171 -2.13 1.91 -5.45
CA ILE A 171 -2.05 1.37 -6.81
C ILE A 171 -0.58 1.10 -7.11
N GLY A 172 -0.24 -0.19 -7.23
CA GLY A 172 1.12 -0.64 -7.53
C GLY A 172 1.46 -0.69 -9.01
N LYS A 173 2.70 -1.09 -9.34
CA LYS A 173 3.15 -1.36 -10.72
C LYS A 173 2.94 -0.19 -11.70
N ILE A 174 3.01 1.06 -11.22
CA ILE A 174 2.79 2.22 -12.10
C ILE A 174 3.88 2.41 -13.15
N ASP A 175 5.03 1.78 -12.96
CA ASP A 175 6.13 1.68 -13.93
C ASP A 175 5.79 0.84 -15.16
N SER A 176 4.75 0.00 -15.08
CA SER A 176 4.31 -0.87 -16.18
C SER A 176 3.33 -0.18 -17.12
N ALA A 177 3.40 -0.55 -18.40
CA ALA A 177 2.42 -0.23 -19.46
C ALA A 177 2.12 1.29 -19.62
N GLY A 178 2.99 2.16 -19.08
CA GLY A 178 2.84 3.61 -19.19
C GLY A 178 1.93 4.25 -18.13
N LEU A 179 1.48 3.51 -17.11
CA LEU A 179 0.61 4.03 -16.05
C LEU A 179 1.24 5.18 -15.26
N ILE A 180 2.57 5.27 -15.24
CA ILE A 180 3.28 6.38 -14.60
C ILE A 180 2.90 7.75 -15.19
N ALA A 181 2.51 7.80 -16.46
CA ALA A 181 2.04 9.03 -17.12
C ALA A 181 0.62 9.43 -16.69
N GLU A 182 -0.16 8.51 -16.12
CA GLU A 182 -1.55 8.76 -15.70
C GLU A 182 -1.65 9.15 -14.21
N ILE A 183 -0.89 8.47 -13.35
CA ILE A 183 -1.00 8.61 -11.89
C ILE A 183 0.36 8.75 -11.17
N GLY A 184 1.47 8.83 -11.90
CA GLY A 184 2.81 9.03 -11.34
C GLY A 184 3.14 10.51 -11.06
N ASP A 185 4.37 10.77 -10.63
CA ASP A 185 4.84 12.11 -10.23
C ASP A 185 4.64 13.17 -11.31
N SER A 186 4.96 12.86 -12.56
CA SER A 186 4.79 13.80 -13.69
C SER A 186 3.32 14.18 -13.91
N ALA A 187 2.40 13.23 -13.78
CA ALA A 187 0.97 13.48 -13.89
C ALA A 187 0.46 14.38 -12.76
N VAL A 188 0.89 14.13 -11.52
CA VAL A 188 0.56 14.97 -10.36
C VAL A 188 1.03 16.39 -10.57
N ARG A 189 2.30 16.59 -10.93
CA ARG A 189 2.88 17.93 -11.16
C ARG A 189 2.22 18.65 -12.32
N SER A 190 1.91 17.96 -13.41
CA SER A 190 1.21 18.51 -14.55
C SER A 190 -0.20 18.98 -14.16
N LYS A 191 -0.92 18.19 -13.35
CA LYS A 191 -2.26 18.54 -12.87
C LYS A 191 -2.21 19.76 -11.96
N MET A 192 -1.26 19.82 -11.03
CA MET A 192 -1.03 20.99 -10.16
C MET A 192 -0.71 22.24 -10.97
N ALA A 193 0.11 22.13 -12.00
CA ALA A 193 0.46 23.27 -12.85
C ALA A 193 -0.71 23.76 -13.72
N SER A 194 -1.61 22.85 -14.15
CA SER A 194 -2.76 23.19 -15.00
C SER A 194 -3.91 23.84 -14.24
N ASP A 195 -4.02 23.61 -12.93
CA ASP A 195 -5.10 24.12 -12.10
C ASP A 195 -4.60 24.31 -10.65
N PRO A 196 -3.72 25.32 -10.42
CA PRO A 196 -3.07 25.50 -9.12
C PRO A 196 -4.00 26.01 -8.02
N GLU A 197 -5.15 26.58 -8.38
CA GLU A 197 -6.14 27.02 -7.40
C GLU A 197 -6.82 25.84 -6.72
N ARG A 198 -7.08 24.78 -7.49
CA ARG A 198 -7.73 23.56 -7.01
C ARG A 198 -6.73 22.53 -6.50
N PHE A 199 -5.59 22.39 -7.14
CA PHE A 199 -4.58 21.37 -6.88
C PHE A 199 -3.27 22.01 -6.39
N ASN A 200 -3.24 22.42 -5.12
CA ASN A 200 -2.11 23.09 -4.49
C ASN A 200 -1.30 22.20 -3.52
N ASP A 201 -1.75 20.97 -3.30
CA ASP A 201 -1.05 19.95 -2.50
C ASP A 201 -0.78 18.70 -3.34
N TYR A 202 0.45 18.19 -3.24
CA TYR A 202 0.89 17.05 -4.04
C TYR A 202 0.07 15.78 -3.75
N TYR A 203 -0.12 15.46 -2.48
CA TYR A 203 -0.77 14.20 -2.11
C TYR A 203 -2.29 14.26 -2.20
N ASP A 204 -2.90 15.42 -2.08
CA ASP A 204 -4.32 15.61 -2.40
C ASP A 204 -4.54 15.46 -3.91
N THR A 205 -3.62 16.00 -4.73
CA THR A 205 -3.64 15.81 -6.18
C THR A 205 -3.41 14.35 -6.58
N GLN A 206 -2.49 13.66 -5.92
CA GLN A 206 -2.26 12.23 -6.17
C GLN A 206 -3.49 11.38 -5.78
N ASP A 207 -4.09 11.63 -4.61
CA ASP A 207 -5.34 10.99 -4.19
C ASP A 207 -6.44 11.16 -5.24
N TYR A 208 -6.64 12.40 -5.71
CA TYR A 208 -7.59 12.71 -6.78
C TYR A 208 -7.31 11.92 -8.06
N LEU A 209 -6.06 11.90 -8.54
CA LEU A 209 -5.71 11.19 -9.78
C LEU A 209 -5.87 9.67 -9.64
N CYS A 210 -5.51 9.11 -8.49
CA CYS A 210 -5.71 7.69 -8.22
C CYS A 210 -7.20 7.31 -8.17
N ARG A 211 -8.03 8.11 -7.52
CA ARG A 211 -9.49 7.91 -7.48
C ARG A 211 -10.11 8.05 -8.87
N ARG A 212 -9.72 9.08 -9.60
CA ARG A 212 -10.17 9.31 -10.98
C ARG A 212 -9.78 8.12 -11.88
N PHE A 213 -8.55 7.63 -11.79
CA PHE A 213 -8.10 6.45 -12.53
C PHE A 213 -8.98 5.24 -12.24
N LEU A 214 -9.26 4.96 -10.97
CA LEU A 214 -10.11 3.83 -10.58
C LEU A 214 -11.55 4.02 -11.09
N TYR A 215 -12.11 5.20 -10.96
CA TYR A 215 -13.45 5.52 -11.44
C TYR A 215 -13.60 5.33 -12.95
N GLU A 216 -12.70 5.92 -13.74
CA GLU A 216 -12.68 5.82 -15.21
C GLU A 216 -12.48 4.38 -15.70
N ASN A 217 -11.96 3.49 -14.85
CA ASN A 217 -11.79 2.08 -15.16
C ASN A 217 -12.83 1.15 -14.48
N GLY A 218 -13.98 1.70 -14.09
CA GLY A 218 -15.15 0.92 -13.65
C GLY A 218 -15.12 0.49 -12.19
N MET A 219 -14.31 1.13 -11.34
CA MET A 219 -14.16 0.82 -9.91
C MET A 219 -14.99 1.76 -9.01
N GLU A 220 -16.09 2.32 -9.50
CA GLU A 220 -16.93 3.24 -8.74
C GLU A 220 -17.49 2.61 -7.46
N SER A 221 -18.02 1.39 -7.56
CA SER A 221 -18.53 0.68 -6.38
C SER A 221 -17.47 0.47 -5.30
N PHE A 222 -16.23 0.20 -5.71
CA PHE A 222 -15.10 0.09 -4.79
C PHE A 222 -14.82 1.41 -4.08
N LEU A 223 -14.77 2.52 -4.81
CA LEU A 223 -14.54 3.85 -4.24
C LEU A 223 -15.62 4.23 -3.23
N ASN A 224 -16.89 4.02 -3.59
CA ASN A 224 -18.03 4.26 -2.70
C ASN A 224 -17.95 3.39 -1.44
N ASN A 225 -17.58 2.11 -1.57
CA ASN A 225 -17.40 1.21 -0.43
C ASN A 225 -16.29 1.70 0.51
N VAL A 226 -15.15 2.13 -0.02
CA VAL A 226 -14.05 2.68 0.79
C VAL A 226 -14.51 3.91 1.56
N ASP A 227 -15.17 4.86 0.89
CA ASP A 227 -15.61 6.11 1.51
C ASP A 227 -16.74 5.93 2.54
N LEU A 228 -17.62 4.95 2.34
CA LEU A 228 -18.69 4.61 3.29
C LEU A 228 -18.18 3.85 4.52
N LYS A 229 -17.09 3.11 4.39
CA LYS A 229 -16.67 2.15 5.41
C LYS A 229 -15.44 2.58 6.21
N PHE A 230 -14.61 3.47 5.68
CA PHE A 230 -13.41 3.99 6.36
C PHE A 230 -13.51 5.49 6.60
N LYS A 231 -13.42 5.91 7.86
CA LYS A 231 -13.41 7.31 8.25
C LYS A 231 -12.20 8.06 7.69
N GLU A 232 -11.06 7.41 7.69
CA GLU A 232 -9.78 7.93 7.22
C GLU A 232 -9.28 7.00 6.11
N ASN A 233 -9.28 7.49 4.89
CA ASN A 233 -8.72 6.76 3.74
C ASN A 233 -7.98 7.71 2.81
N ARG A 234 -6.95 7.22 2.12
CA ARG A 234 -6.18 7.98 1.13
C ARG A 234 -5.61 7.06 0.08
N PHE A 235 -5.57 7.55 -1.16
CA PHE A 235 -5.10 6.80 -2.30
C PHE A 235 -3.71 7.28 -2.71
N PHE A 236 -2.86 6.32 -3.07
CA PHE A 236 -1.47 6.53 -3.46
C PHE A 236 -1.15 5.70 -4.70
N ALA A 237 -0.11 6.10 -5.41
CA ALA A 237 0.46 5.36 -6.52
C ALA A 237 1.92 5.03 -6.23
N CYS A 238 2.35 3.80 -6.53
CA CYS A 238 3.72 3.39 -6.31
C CYS A 238 4.25 2.40 -7.36
N SER A 239 5.57 2.40 -7.51
CA SER A 239 6.33 1.28 -8.05
C SER A 239 7.28 0.77 -6.97
N ALA A 240 7.12 -0.48 -6.55
CA ALA A 240 7.89 -1.03 -5.44
C ALA A 240 9.35 -1.33 -5.80
N ILE A 241 9.63 -1.66 -7.05
CA ILE A 241 10.97 -2.02 -7.53
C ILE A 241 11.48 -1.10 -8.66
N GLY A 242 10.58 -0.35 -9.30
CA GLY A 242 10.92 0.61 -10.36
C GLY A 242 11.11 0.01 -11.75
N HIS A 243 10.88 -1.29 -11.91
CA HIS A 243 10.95 -1.98 -13.19
C HIS A 243 10.08 -3.25 -13.18
N THR A 244 9.69 -3.72 -14.36
CA THR A 244 8.83 -4.90 -14.56
C THR A 244 9.55 -6.13 -15.07
N ARG A 245 10.79 -5.98 -15.54
CA ARG A 245 11.58 -7.06 -16.14
C ARG A 245 12.80 -7.37 -15.30
N ASP A 246 13.26 -8.61 -15.37
CA ASP A 246 14.54 -8.99 -14.80
C ASP A 246 15.68 -8.10 -15.33
N HIS A 247 16.66 -7.84 -14.47
CA HIS A 247 17.79 -6.95 -14.73
C HIS A 247 17.47 -5.46 -14.83
N GLY A 248 16.28 -5.02 -14.43
CA GLY A 248 15.99 -3.60 -14.22
C GLY A 248 16.77 -3.03 -13.02
N GLN A 249 17.01 -1.73 -13.04
CA GLN A 249 17.61 -1.05 -11.89
C GLN A 249 16.58 -0.85 -10.79
N TYR A 250 16.90 -1.29 -9.58
CA TYR A 250 16.07 -1.04 -8.40
C TYR A 250 15.95 0.46 -8.13
N ASN A 251 14.73 0.99 -8.29
CA ASN A 251 14.40 2.39 -8.13
C ASN A 251 12.95 2.56 -7.65
N PRO A 252 12.65 2.24 -6.38
CA PRO A 252 11.29 2.33 -5.83
C PRO A 252 10.78 3.76 -5.83
N GLN A 253 9.49 3.94 -6.13
CA GLN A 253 8.82 5.22 -6.17
C GLN A 253 7.51 5.15 -5.40
N GLY A 254 7.22 6.17 -4.57
CA GLY A 254 5.95 6.31 -3.87
C GLY A 254 5.70 5.31 -2.72
N VAL A 255 6.70 4.53 -2.28
CA VAL A 255 6.52 3.51 -1.23
C VAL A 255 6.49 4.09 0.18
N MET A 256 7.11 5.24 0.41
CA MET A 256 7.26 5.83 1.74
C MET A 256 6.05 6.65 2.18
N ALA A 257 5.43 7.36 1.26
CA ALA A 257 4.32 8.27 1.57
C ALA A 257 3.10 7.59 2.23
N PRO A 258 2.58 6.45 1.72
CA PRO A 258 1.47 5.76 2.36
C PRO A 258 1.82 5.29 3.78
N MET A 259 3.05 4.85 4.00
CA MET A 259 3.49 4.37 5.32
C MET A 259 3.68 5.52 6.30
N GLN A 260 4.30 6.64 5.88
CA GLN A 260 4.39 7.82 6.72
C GLN A 260 2.99 8.33 7.11
N TRP A 261 2.05 8.37 6.16
CA TRP A 261 0.68 8.78 6.43
C TRP A 261 0.02 7.88 7.48
N LEU A 262 0.11 6.55 7.33
CA LEU A 262 -0.44 5.59 8.29
C LEU A 262 0.21 5.70 9.67
N PHE A 263 1.54 5.78 9.74
CA PHE A 263 2.26 5.92 11.00
C PHE A 263 1.91 7.22 11.71
N GLY A 264 1.75 8.30 10.95
CA GLY A 264 1.30 9.58 11.51
C GLY A 264 -0.13 9.55 12.05
N LYS A 265 -1.01 8.69 11.50
CA LYS A 265 -2.35 8.46 12.03
C LYS A 265 -2.34 7.57 13.28
N ALA A 266 -1.45 6.59 13.31
CA ALA A 266 -1.33 5.63 14.41
C ALA A 266 -0.60 6.19 15.64
N ASP A 267 0.43 7.01 15.44
CA ASP A 267 1.27 7.57 16.51
C ASP A 267 1.51 9.08 16.31
N PRO A 268 0.97 9.95 17.20
CA PRO A 268 1.19 11.38 17.13
C PRO A 268 2.66 11.81 17.21
N LYS A 269 3.53 11.04 17.89
CA LYS A 269 4.98 11.30 17.89
C LYS A 269 5.59 11.04 16.52
N MET A 270 5.19 9.95 15.87
CA MET A 270 5.61 9.70 14.48
C MET A 270 5.16 10.84 13.55
N ALA A 271 3.95 11.34 13.68
CA ALA A 271 3.47 12.46 12.89
C ALA A 271 4.32 13.73 13.04
N GLN A 272 4.88 13.96 14.23
CA GLN A 272 5.73 15.12 14.50
C GLN A 272 7.15 14.98 13.94
N VAL A 273 7.73 13.79 14.04
CA VAL A 273 9.16 13.57 13.75
C VAL A 273 9.42 13.00 12.35
N TRP A 274 8.50 12.25 11.81
CA TRP A 274 8.53 11.80 10.43
C TRP A 274 7.51 12.58 9.60
N ASN A 275 7.96 13.69 9.05
CA ASN A 275 7.17 14.66 8.31
C ASN A 275 7.80 15.03 6.95
N ASP A 276 8.46 14.06 6.32
CA ASP A 276 9.13 14.24 5.03
C ASP A 276 8.12 14.52 3.91
N PHE A 277 6.89 13.99 4.06
CA PHE A 277 5.76 14.26 3.19
C PHE A 277 4.70 15.07 3.93
N LYS A 278 4.11 16.02 3.25
CA LYS A 278 3.03 16.86 3.79
C LYS A 278 1.69 16.33 3.31
N PHE A 279 0.75 16.19 4.22
CA PHE A 279 -0.61 15.74 3.95
C PHE A 279 -1.60 16.75 4.53
N ASN A 280 -2.48 17.29 3.71
CA ASN A 280 -3.56 18.14 4.18
C ASN A 280 -4.59 17.32 4.99
N LYS A 281 -5.28 17.99 5.91
CA LYS A 281 -6.31 17.34 6.75
C LYS A 281 -7.62 17.04 5.99
N LYS A 282 -7.87 17.73 4.88
CA LYS A 282 -9.10 17.54 4.10
C LYS A 282 -8.92 16.40 3.11
N VAL A 283 -9.70 15.34 3.30
CA VAL A 283 -9.99 14.39 2.23
C VAL A 283 -11.12 14.99 1.41
N THR A 284 -10.86 15.29 0.15
CA THR A 284 -11.87 15.80 -0.77
C THR A 284 -12.81 14.65 -1.13
N LYS A 285 -14.08 14.72 -0.73
CA LYS A 285 -15.08 13.72 -1.14
C LYS A 285 -15.26 13.77 -2.65
N MET A 286 -15.43 12.62 -3.28
CA MET A 286 -15.55 12.47 -4.73
C MET A 286 -16.68 13.29 -5.37
N GLU A 287 -17.81 13.46 -4.65
CA GLU A 287 -19.01 14.12 -5.18
C GLU A 287 -18.80 15.59 -5.57
N GLU A 288 -17.88 16.31 -4.92
CA GLU A 288 -17.60 17.72 -5.25
C GLU A 288 -16.66 17.89 -6.46
N ASN A 289 -16.00 16.81 -6.92
CA ASN A 289 -14.87 16.89 -7.85
C ASN A 289 -15.13 16.32 -9.25
N MET A 290 -16.21 15.58 -9.47
CA MET A 290 -16.46 14.91 -10.74
C MET A 290 -17.51 15.59 -11.61
N THR A 291 -18.23 16.59 -11.10
CA THR A 291 -19.28 17.35 -11.80
C THR A 291 -18.81 18.72 -12.34
N ALA A 292 -17.52 19.01 -12.28
CA ALA A 292 -16.96 20.26 -12.82
C ALA A 292 -15.99 20.02 -13.99
#